data_a9401a7ad72fa597bc31cef32ec768a4
#
_entry.id   a9401a7ad72fa597bc31cef32ec768a4
#
_cell.length_a   1.000
_cell.length_b   1.000
_cell.length_c   1.000
_cell.angle_alpha   90.00
_cell.angle_beta   90.00
_cell.angle_gamma   90.00
#
_symmetry.space_group_name_H-M   'P 1'
#
loop_
_entity.id
_entity.type
_entity.pdbx_description
1 polymer ?
#
loop_
_entity_poly.entity_id
_entity_poly.type
_entity_poly.pdbx_seq_one_letter_code
_entity_poly.pdbx_strand_id
1 'polypeptide(L)'
;MGKVTAFPKDTGVNPWFETAVNRNATYTDISELKDSYDFIIVGAGFGGVMAAFELAENAPDSKIAVFDALKVGTFSSGRNAGFLWISQVTAPLVGFDHYTIDDQLKLCKLNEKVITRIDNIIKEKAPDTDFRWDGLYHAVREERNVKALDDLAKMYDKMGHKYEIFDHQEMTKRLGTDFYTKGLYSTDCVLDNPAELIRALALALPKNVSLFENTVITDVKDGAHPAITLKDGRKIEAAKIILTVNAFIKHFGFGGQEIKDVCAIQSFGAMTRELTDDEMKIFEGVQPWGVVATHPAGATVRYTPKRRVFVRTDIAYAPGYRLNIPQQRFEQSKPLLRNAFVKRFPTLKDVPFEYTYGGLIPFTANAEPLFGEIAENIFAGTTSEGAGVNRASILGTFLADLILGKKSEDLDYILANYHPSYLPPEVLRVPGANAALWWKNVKAGTEL
;
A
#
# COMPACT_ATOMS: atom_id res chain seq x y z
N MET A 1 -4.10 -9.48 -27.24
CA MET A 1 -2.64 -9.18 -27.29
C MET A 1 -2.43 -7.78 -26.71
N GLY A 2 -1.84 -7.70 -25.51
CA GLY A 2 -1.72 -6.47 -24.75
C GLY A 2 -0.29 -5.93 -24.72
N LYS A 3 0.06 -5.01 -25.65
CA LYS A 3 1.35 -4.30 -25.60
C LYS A 3 1.39 -3.38 -24.38
N VAL A 4 2.43 -3.50 -23.55
CA VAL A 4 2.63 -2.62 -22.41
C VAL A 4 3.13 -1.26 -22.88
N THR A 5 2.40 -0.19 -22.53
CA THR A 5 2.65 1.18 -23.03
C THR A 5 3.28 2.13 -22.02
N ALA A 6 3.29 1.76 -20.72
CA ALA A 6 3.98 2.53 -19.69
C ALA A 6 4.60 1.59 -18.65
N PHE A 7 5.74 1.98 -18.13
CA PHE A 7 6.54 1.22 -17.17
C PHE A 7 6.78 2.04 -15.91
N PRO A 8 6.83 1.41 -14.72
CA PRO A 8 7.23 2.10 -13.50
C PRO A 8 8.69 2.58 -13.62
N LYS A 9 8.96 3.75 -13.04
CA LYS A 9 10.31 4.28 -12.91
C LYS A 9 10.59 4.49 -11.43
N ASP A 10 11.74 4.04 -10.99
CA ASP A 10 12.22 4.38 -9.66
C ASP A 10 12.63 5.86 -9.66
N THR A 11 11.85 6.69 -8.98
CA THR A 11 12.05 8.14 -8.90
C THR A 11 12.12 8.58 -7.45
N GLY A 12 13.16 9.31 -7.12
CA GLY A 12 13.46 9.72 -5.74
C GLY A 12 13.92 8.55 -4.86
N VAL A 13 14.66 8.87 -3.82
CA VAL A 13 15.21 7.87 -2.91
C VAL A 13 14.15 7.42 -1.91
N ASN A 14 13.89 6.12 -1.84
CA ASN A 14 12.94 5.54 -0.90
C ASN A 14 13.60 5.30 0.47
N PRO A 15 13.27 6.07 1.54
CA PRO A 15 13.89 5.93 2.85
C PRO A 15 13.69 4.55 3.48
N TRP A 16 12.54 3.93 3.25
CA TRP A 16 12.24 2.61 3.78
C TRP A 16 13.14 1.53 3.17
N PHE A 17 13.43 1.66 1.87
CA PHE A 17 14.36 0.77 1.18
C PHE A 17 15.81 1.00 1.63
N GLU A 18 16.25 2.26 1.72
CA GLU A 18 17.61 2.60 2.14
C GLU A 18 17.90 2.17 3.58
N THR A 19 16.89 2.18 4.45
CA THR A 19 17.02 1.76 5.84
C THR A 19 16.69 0.29 6.08
N ALA A 20 16.25 -0.47 5.07
CA ALA A 20 15.94 -1.89 5.20
C ALA A 20 17.21 -2.72 5.40
N VAL A 21 17.21 -3.63 6.37
CA VAL A 21 18.36 -4.52 6.65
C VAL A 21 18.62 -5.50 5.51
N ASN A 22 17.59 -5.87 4.77
CA ASN A 22 17.62 -6.82 3.65
C ASN A 22 17.70 -6.15 2.26
N ARG A 23 18.03 -4.86 2.17
CA ARG A 23 18.05 -4.10 0.90
C ARG A 23 18.98 -4.69 -0.17
N ASN A 24 20.03 -5.39 0.23
CA ASN A 24 21.02 -6.00 -0.65
C ASN A 24 20.75 -7.48 -0.96
N ALA A 25 19.64 -8.04 -0.45
CA ALA A 25 19.25 -9.41 -0.77
C ALA A 25 18.95 -9.56 -2.27
N THR A 26 19.29 -10.72 -2.81
CA THR A 26 19.06 -11.09 -4.21
C THR A 26 18.08 -12.24 -4.29
N TYR A 27 17.44 -12.39 -5.44
CA TYR A 27 16.48 -13.45 -5.74
C TYR A 27 17.02 -14.36 -6.85
N THR A 28 16.14 -15.01 -7.59
CA THR A 28 16.53 -15.94 -8.67
C THR A 28 17.33 -15.22 -9.76
N ASP A 29 18.46 -15.80 -10.15
CA ASP A 29 19.25 -15.24 -11.26
C ASP A 29 18.50 -15.41 -12.58
N ILE A 30 18.61 -14.44 -13.48
CA ILE A 30 17.92 -14.43 -14.77
C ILE A 30 18.41 -15.56 -15.70
N SER A 31 19.56 -16.15 -15.44
CA SER A 31 20.07 -17.35 -16.15
C SER A 31 19.28 -18.62 -15.83
N GLU A 32 18.52 -18.64 -14.72
CA GLU A 32 17.65 -19.75 -14.34
C GLU A 32 16.25 -19.68 -14.95
N LEU A 33 16.01 -18.65 -15.78
CA LEU A 33 14.73 -18.44 -16.43
C LEU A 33 14.41 -19.61 -17.38
N LYS A 34 13.16 -20.12 -17.28
CA LYS A 34 12.64 -21.20 -18.13
C LYS A 34 11.76 -20.63 -19.25
N ASP A 35 11.57 -21.39 -20.30
CA ASP A 35 10.71 -21.02 -21.43
C ASP A 35 9.21 -21.15 -21.11
N SER A 36 8.86 -21.87 -20.03
CA SER A 36 7.46 -22.04 -19.60
C SER A 36 7.32 -22.27 -18.11
N TYR A 37 6.17 -21.81 -17.58
CA TYR A 37 5.72 -21.96 -16.20
C TYR A 37 4.25 -22.35 -16.16
N ASP A 38 3.79 -22.94 -15.06
CA ASP A 38 2.37 -23.16 -14.84
C ASP A 38 1.67 -21.83 -14.52
N PHE A 39 2.33 -21.00 -13.70
CA PHE A 39 1.83 -19.69 -13.33
C PHE A 39 2.90 -18.62 -13.51
N ILE A 40 2.51 -17.51 -14.15
CA ILE A 40 3.32 -16.29 -14.22
C ILE A 40 2.60 -15.17 -13.44
N ILE A 41 3.33 -14.49 -12.57
CA ILE A 41 2.85 -13.34 -11.80
C ILE A 41 3.67 -12.12 -12.22
N VAL A 42 2.99 -11.04 -12.59
CA VAL A 42 3.61 -9.77 -12.97
C VAL A 42 3.37 -8.75 -11.87
N GLY A 43 4.45 -8.31 -11.23
CA GLY A 43 4.49 -7.44 -10.06
C GLY A 43 4.81 -8.23 -8.79
N ALA A 44 5.98 -7.97 -8.18
CA ALA A 44 6.43 -8.55 -6.92
C ALA A 44 6.10 -7.64 -5.72
N GLY A 45 4.95 -6.97 -5.76
CA GLY A 45 4.35 -6.30 -4.60
C GLY A 45 3.61 -7.29 -3.70
N PHE A 46 2.96 -6.79 -2.65
CA PHE A 46 2.22 -7.63 -1.70
C PHE A 46 1.20 -8.54 -2.39
N GLY A 47 0.49 -8.07 -3.41
CA GLY A 47 -0.46 -8.89 -4.18
C GLY A 47 0.21 -10.06 -4.88
N GLY A 48 1.29 -9.79 -5.62
CA GLY A 48 2.01 -10.84 -6.36
C GLY A 48 2.71 -11.84 -5.46
N VAL A 49 3.34 -11.37 -4.40
CA VAL A 49 4.04 -12.26 -3.44
C VAL A 49 3.04 -13.13 -2.68
N MET A 50 1.89 -12.59 -2.25
CA MET A 50 0.87 -13.41 -1.57
C MET A 50 0.15 -14.37 -2.51
N ALA A 51 -0.04 -14.00 -3.80
CA ALA A 51 -0.51 -14.94 -4.82
C ALA A 51 0.49 -16.09 -5.03
N ALA A 52 1.79 -15.78 -5.06
CA ALA A 52 2.83 -16.77 -5.20
C ALA A 52 2.87 -17.76 -4.01
N PHE A 53 2.72 -17.26 -2.78
CA PHE A 53 2.59 -18.13 -1.61
C PHE A 53 1.39 -19.07 -1.73
N GLU A 54 0.20 -18.51 -2.04
CA GLU A 54 -1.04 -19.28 -2.11
C GLU A 54 -0.98 -20.36 -3.20
N LEU A 55 -0.46 -20.01 -4.40
CA LEU A 55 -0.25 -20.97 -5.48
C LEU A 55 0.76 -22.06 -5.09
N ALA A 56 1.91 -21.66 -4.51
CA ALA A 56 2.98 -22.58 -4.19
C ALA A 56 2.61 -23.62 -3.12
N GLU A 57 1.83 -23.19 -2.12
CA GLU A 57 1.36 -24.06 -1.02
C GLU A 57 0.26 -25.04 -1.50
N ASN A 58 -0.61 -24.60 -2.42
CA ASN A 58 -1.77 -25.40 -2.86
C ASN A 58 -1.53 -26.13 -4.21
N ALA A 59 -0.45 -25.81 -4.92
CA ALA A 59 0.01 -26.51 -6.12
C ALA A 59 1.54 -26.72 -6.05
N PRO A 60 2.04 -27.54 -5.12
CA PRO A 60 3.47 -27.64 -4.79
C PRO A 60 4.34 -28.15 -5.95
N ASP A 61 3.77 -28.88 -6.89
CA ASP A 61 4.46 -29.40 -8.07
C ASP A 61 4.53 -28.39 -9.23
N SER A 62 3.83 -27.25 -9.10
CA SER A 62 3.78 -26.24 -10.15
C SER A 62 5.04 -25.39 -10.16
N LYS A 63 5.43 -24.96 -11.37
CA LYS A 63 6.50 -24.00 -11.60
C LYS A 63 5.90 -22.60 -11.64
N ILE A 64 6.30 -21.74 -10.74
CA ILE A 64 5.77 -20.39 -10.60
C ILE A 64 6.89 -19.39 -10.86
N ALA A 65 6.63 -18.37 -11.69
CA ALA A 65 7.55 -17.27 -11.90
C ALA A 65 6.89 -15.93 -11.48
N VAL A 66 7.61 -15.13 -10.72
CA VAL A 66 7.24 -13.76 -10.36
C VAL A 66 8.20 -12.80 -11.03
N PHE A 67 7.68 -11.81 -11.75
CA PHE A 67 8.49 -10.80 -12.43
C PHE A 67 8.20 -9.41 -11.87
N ASP A 68 9.24 -8.63 -11.61
CA ASP A 68 9.11 -7.21 -11.30
C ASP A 68 10.00 -6.38 -12.22
N ALA A 69 9.47 -5.28 -12.73
CA ALA A 69 10.20 -4.36 -13.58
C ALA A 69 11.32 -3.61 -12.84
N LEU A 70 11.24 -3.54 -11.51
CA LEU A 70 12.17 -2.86 -10.61
C LEU A 70 12.69 -3.83 -9.54
N LYS A 71 13.52 -3.35 -8.62
CA LYS A 71 13.83 -4.09 -7.40
C LYS A 71 12.61 -4.16 -6.49
N VAL A 72 12.39 -5.32 -5.88
CA VAL A 72 11.31 -5.51 -4.90
C VAL A 72 11.44 -4.48 -3.77
N GLY A 73 10.34 -3.81 -3.46
CA GLY A 73 10.27 -2.80 -2.40
C GLY A 73 10.72 -1.39 -2.79
N THR A 74 11.17 -1.14 -4.04
CA THR A 74 11.55 0.23 -4.43
C THR A 74 10.39 1.09 -4.91
N PHE A 75 9.25 0.49 -5.30
CA PHE A 75 8.05 1.19 -5.75
C PHE A 75 6.93 1.15 -4.68
N SER A 76 5.66 1.21 -5.06
CA SER A 76 4.50 1.42 -4.18
C SER A 76 4.48 0.53 -2.94
N SER A 77 4.84 -0.76 -3.06
CA SER A 77 4.86 -1.71 -1.94
C SER A 77 5.81 -1.32 -0.81
N GLY A 78 6.97 -0.73 -1.16
CA GLY A 78 7.92 -0.26 -0.17
C GLY A 78 7.84 1.25 0.10
N ARG A 79 6.85 1.97 -0.44
CA ARG A 79 6.70 3.43 -0.30
C ARG A 79 5.48 3.87 0.49
N ASN A 80 4.76 2.93 1.10
CA ASN A 80 3.65 3.24 2.00
C ASN A 80 4.18 3.68 3.38
N ALA A 81 3.28 4.01 4.30
CA ALA A 81 3.64 4.52 5.61
C ALA A 81 3.90 3.42 6.66
N GLY A 82 3.79 2.14 6.29
CA GLY A 82 4.07 0.99 7.17
C GLY A 82 3.03 0.78 8.25
N PHE A 83 1.78 0.60 7.86
CA PHE A 83 0.67 0.23 8.74
C PHE A 83 -0.08 -0.96 8.15
N LEU A 84 -0.17 -2.05 8.91
CA LEU A 84 -1.09 -3.15 8.67
C LEU A 84 -2.10 -3.15 9.81
N TRP A 85 -3.34 -2.88 9.51
CA TRP A 85 -4.34 -2.47 10.47
C TRP A 85 -5.62 -3.28 10.26
N ILE A 86 -6.04 -4.04 11.28
CA ILE A 86 -7.18 -4.96 11.21
C ILE A 86 -8.49 -4.19 11.09
N SER A 87 -8.75 -3.28 12.01
CA SER A 87 -9.99 -2.49 12.08
C SER A 87 -10.02 -1.31 11.11
N GLN A 88 -9.33 -1.41 9.99
CA GLN A 88 -9.31 -0.36 8.99
C GLN A 88 -10.70 -0.13 8.40
N VAL A 89 -11.25 1.05 8.69
CA VAL A 89 -12.51 1.51 8.14
C VAL A 89 -12.26 2.11 6.75
N THR A 90 -12.91 1.55 5.76
CA THR A 90 -12.82 2.04 4.39
C THR A 90 -13.73 3.26 4.21
N ALA A 91 -13.16 4.36 3.73
CA ALA A 91 -13.89 5.56 3.36
C ALA A 91 -13.57 5.93 1.91
N PRO A 92 -14.57 5.97 1.01
CA PRO A 92 -14.35 6.38 -0.36
C PRO A 92 -13.89 7.85 -0.43
N LEU A 93 -13.00 8.15 -1.39
CA LEU A 93 -12.51 9.52 -1.61
C LEU A 93 -13.62 10.49 -1.99
N VAL A 94 -14.64 10.00 -2.65
CA VAL A 94 -15.79 10.75 -3.15
C VAL A 94 -17.05 10.21 -2.49
N GLY A 95 -17.30 10.65 -1.29
CA GLY A 95 -18.57 10.86 -0.61
C GLY A 95 -19.72 9.87 -0.70
N PHE A 96 -19.51 8.55 -0.80
CA PHE A 96 -20.60 7.58 -0.67
C PHE A 96 -20.25 6.57 0.42
N ASP A 97 -20.87 6.72 1.59
CA ASP A 97 -20.86 5.71 2.66
C ASP A 97 -21.80 4.56 2.26
N HIS A 98 -21.33 3.67 1.38
CA HIS A 98 -22.10 2.49 1.00
C HIS A 98 -21.74 1.23 1.82
N TYR A 99 -20.66 1.28 2.61
CA TYR A 99 -20.27 0.18 3.48
C TYR A 99 -21.15 0.12 4.71
N THR A 100 -21.85 -0.98 4.87
CA THR A 100 -22.58 -1.32 6.10
C THR A 100 -21.60 -1.72 7.21
N ILE A 101 -22.07 -1.84 8.44
CA ILE A 101 -21.27 -2.39 9.55
C ILE A 101 -20.86 -3.85 9.24
N ASP A 102 -21.73 -4.63 8.62
CA ASP A 102 -21.43 -6.01 8.25
C ASP A 102 -20.32 -6.08 7.19
N ASP A 103 -20.31 -5.18 6.21
CA ASP A 103 -19.22 -5.06 5.24
C ASP A 103 -17.89 -4.69 5.92
N GLN A 104 -17.91 -3.74 6.87
CA GLN A 104 -16.73 -3.37 7.63
C GLN A 104 -16.20 -4.55 8.47
N LEU A 105 -17.09 -5.28 9.14
CA LEU A 105 -16.73 -6.48 9.91
C LEU A 105 -16.16 -7.59 9.00
N LYS A 106 -16.73 -7.76 7.80
CA LYS A 106 -16.20 -8.71 6.82
C LYS A 106 -14.79 -8.32 6.38
N LEU A 107 -14.56 -7.04 6.09
CA LEU A 107 -13.25 -6.51 5.73
C LEU A 107 -12.23 -6.67 6.86
N CYS A 108 -12.62 -6.42 8.12
CA CYS A 108 -11.76 -6.66 9.28
C CYS A 108 -11.33 -8.13 9.38
N LYS A 109 -12.23 -9.08 9.18
CA LYS A 109 -11.91 -10.52 9.18
C LYS A 109 -10.93 -10.88 8.05
N LEU A 110 -11.11 -10.32 6.86
CA LEU A 110 -10.17 -10.52 5.74
C LEU A 110 -8.80 -9.91 6.05
N ASN A 111 -8.76 -8.69 6.63
CA ASN A 111 -7.52 -8.05 7.08
C ASN A 111 -6.80 -8.90 8.14
N GLU A 112 -7.52 -9.35 9.18
CA GLU A 112 -6.97 -10.19 10.23
C GLU A 112 -6.36 -11.49 9.67
N LYS A 113 -7.07 -12.14 8.74
CA LYS A 113 -6.60 -13.37 8.09
C LYS A 113 -5.26 -13.16 7.37
N VAL A 114 -5.13 -12.11 6.57
CA VAL A 114 -3.90 -11.87 5.81
C VAL A 114 -2.77 -11.32 6.67
N ILE A 115 -3.06 -10.48 7.67
CA ILE A 115 -2.03 -9.97 8.60
C ILE A 115 -1.49 -11.11 9.46
N THR A 116 -2.37 -11.99 9.97
CA THR A 116 -1.96 -13.17 10.74
C THR A 116 -1.08 -14.10 9.89
N ARG A 117 -1.44 -14.31 8.62
CA ARG A 117 -0.59 -15.10 7.70
C ARG A 117 0.78 -14.48 7.50
N ILE A 118 0.84 -13.16 7.27
CA ILE A 118 2.11 -12.42 7.14
C ILE A 118 2.92 -12.54 8.43
N ASP A 119 2.31 -12.34 9.59
CA ASP A 119 2.95 -12.46 10.91
C ASP A 119 3.58 -13.84 11.11
N ASN A 120 2.84 -14.91 10.77
CA ASN A 120 3.34 -16.27 10.85
C ASN A 120 4.55 -16.52 9.94
N ILE A 121 4.49 -16.03 8.68
CA ILE A 121 5.61 -16.13 7.74
C ILE A 121 6.83 -15.39 8.28
N ILE A 122 6.65 -14.17 8.77
CA ILE A 122 7.75 -13.36 9.31
C ILE A 122 8.35 -14.00 10.56
N LYS A 123 7.56 -14.48 11.50
CA LYS A 123 8.04 -15.15 12.70
C LYS A 123 8.84 -16.41 12.38
N GLU A 124 8.42 -17.17 11.38
CA GLU A 124 9.08 -18.42 11.00
C GLU A 124 10.33 -18.21 10.13
N LYS A 125 10.25 -17.30 9.13
CA LYS A 125 11.25 -17.20 8.05
C LYS A 125 12.16 -15.98 8.15
N ALA A 126 11.73 -14.92 8.82
CA ALA A 126 12.45 -13.64 8.85
C ALA A 126 12.19 -12.85 10.15
N PRO A 127 12.49 -13.43 11.34
CA PRO A 127 12.11 -12.85 12.64
C PRO A 127 12.76 -11.50 12.96
N ASP A 128 13.85 -11.14 12.27
CA ASP A 128 14.55 -9.86 12.46
C ASP A 128 13.93 -8.70 11.66
N THR A 129 12.85 -8.97 10.91
CA THR A 129 12.15 -7.93 10.15
C THR A 129 11.50 -6.91 11.08
N ASP A 130 11.60 -5.61 10.74
CA ASP A 130 10.88 -4.55 11.44
C ASP A 130 9.36 -4.71 11.22
N PHE A 131 8.73 -5.53 12.09
CA PHE A 131 7.31 -5.89 12.05
C PHE A 131 6.79 -6.01 13.49
N ARG A 132 6.06 -5.01 13.97
CA ARG A 132 5.73 -4.87 15.39
C ARG A 132 4.26 -4.55 15.60
N TRP A 133 3.61 -5.25 16.52
CA TRP A 133 2.27 -4.98 17.01
C TRP A 133 2.25 -3.78 17.98
N ASP A 134 2.63 -2.60 17.49
CA ASP A 134 2.74 -1.36 18.29
C ASP A 134 1.43 -0.58 18.38
N GLY A 135 0.40 -1.02 17.66
CA GLY A 135 -0.87 -0.29 17.60
C GLY A 135 -0.81 0.98 16.75
N LEU A 136 -1.89 1.76 16.82
CA LEU A 136 -2.12 2.93 15.99
C LEU A 136 -2.82 4.02 16.80
N TYR A 137 -2.39 5.26 16.63
CA TYR A 137 -3.10 6.44 17.11
C TYR A 137 -3.87 7.11 15.98
N HIS A 138 -5.18 7.27 16.16
CA HIS A 138 -5.97 8.27 15.45
C HIS A 138 -5.96 9.54 16.26
N ALA A 139 -5.50 10.64 15.71
CA ALA A 139 -5.30 11.85 16.49
C ALA A 139 -5.85 13.09 15.78
N VAL A 140 -6.27 14.07 16.58
CA VAL A 140 -6.82 15.34 16.12
C VAL A 140 -6.10 16.50 16.78
N ARG A 141 -5.99 17.61 16.04
CA ARG A 141 -5.50 18.91 16.54
C ARG A 141 -6.67 19.88 16.72
N GLU A 142 -7.55 19.96 15.73
CA GLU A 142 -8.60 20.97 15.71
C GLU A 142 -9.91 20.44 16.30
N GLU A 143 -10.58 21.25 17.11
CA GLU A 143 -11.85 20.93 17.76
C GLU A 143 -12.92 20.45 16.76
N ARG A 144 -12.98 21.07 15.58
CA ARG A 144 -13.93 20.67 14.52
C ARG A 144 -13.74 19.23 14.02
N ASN A 145 -12.56 18.63 14.23
CA ASN A 145 -12.25 17.26 13.82
C ASN A 145 -12.49 16.23 14.94
N VAL A 146 -12.76 16.68 16.19
CA VAL A 146 -13.04 15.79 17.33
C VAL A 146 -14.25 14.90 17.03
N LYS A 147 -15.28 15.46 16.37
CA LYS A 147 -16.47 14.68 15.98
C LYS A 147 -16.09 13.45 15.13
N ALA A 148 -15.13 13.57 14.22
CA ALA A 148 -14.69 12.44 13.39
C ALA A 148 -14.02 11.33 14.23
N LEU A 149 -13.28 11.71 15.28
CA LEU A 149 -12.71 10.76 16.24
C LEU A 149 -13.81 10.06 17.06
N ASP A 150 -14.81 10.81 17.53
CA ASP A 150 -15.94 10.25 18.27
C ASP A 150 -16.82 9.32 17.38
N ASP A 151 -16.98 9.65 16.11
CA ASP A 151 -17.69 8.79 15.15
C ASP A 151 -16.91 7.50 14.86
N LEU A 152 -15.57 7.56 14.79
CA LEU A 152 -14.71 6.38 14.70
C LEU A 152 -14.84 5.51 15.97
N ALA A 153 -14.82 6.11 17.16
CA ALA A 153 -15.01 5.38 18.41
C ALA A 153 -16.35 4.64 18.45
N LYS A 154 -17.45 5.30 18.04
CA LYS A 154 -18.77 4.64 17.92
C LYS A 154 -18.79 3.49 16.90
N MET A 155 -18.00 3.61 15.82
CA MET A 155 -17.87 2.53 14.87
C MET A 155 -17.12 1.35 15.48
N TYR A 156 -16.02 1.59 16.20
CA TYR A 156 -15.31 0.55 16.93
C TYR A 156 -16.17 -0.14 17.97
N ASP A 157 -17.01 0.62 18.73
CA ASP A 157 -17.99 0.04 19.66
C ASP A 157 -18.96 -0.93 18.95
N LYS A 158 -19.51 -0.52 17.79
CA LYS A 158 -20.41 -1.35 17.00
C LYS A 158 -19.74 -2.60 16.44
N MET A 159 -18.45 -2.52 16.13
CA MET A 159 -17.65 -3.62 15.62
C MET A 159 -17.03 -4.50 16.72
N GLY A 160 -17.15 -4.09 18.00
CA GLY A 160 -16.56 -4.80 19.14
C GLY A 160 -15.03 -4.67 19.22
N HIS A 161 -14.43 -3.68 18.56
CA HIS A 161 -12.99 -3.41 18.64
C HIS A 161 -12.64 -2.64 19.91
N LYS A 162 -11.49 -3.01 20.49
CA LYS A 162 -10.97 -2.36 21.70
C LYS A 162 -10.16 -1.13 21.32
N TYR A 163 -10.37 -0.05 22.06
CA TYR A 163 -9.61 1.19 21.92
C TYR A 163 -9.53 1.94 23.24
N GLU A 164 -8.64 2.92 23.33
CA GLU A 164 -8.52 3.85 24.44
C GLU A 164 -8.59 5.29 23.90
N ILE A 165 -9.25 6.18 24.64
CA ILE A 165 -9.29 7.61 24.31
C ILE A 165 -8.34 8.34 25.25
N PHE A 166 -7.49 9.18 24.67
CA PHE A 166 -6.50 9.98 25.38
C PHE A 166 -6.76 11.46 25.17
N ASP A 167 -6.64 12.23 26.27
CA ASP A 167 -6.64 13.68 26.26
C ASP A 167 -5.28 14.25 25.80
N HIS A 168 -5.18 15.57 25.75
CA HIS A 168 -3.98 16.27 25.33
C HIS A 168 -2.74 15.89 26.17
N GLN A 169 -2.89 15.81 27.50
CA GLN A 169 -1.77 15.53 28.40
C GLN A 169 -1.19 14.12 28.17
N GLU A 170 -2.07 13.13 28.06
CA GLU A 170 -1.64 11.75 27.81
C GLU A 170 -1.08 11.58 26.39
N MET A 171 -1.67 12.26 25.38
CA MET A 171 -1.12 12.27 24.03
C MET A 171 0.28 12.87 23.98
N THR A 172 0.51 14.00 24.67
CA THR A 172 1.83 14.63 24.74
C THR A 172 2.88 13.70 25.34
N LYS A 173 2.53 13.03 26.44
CA LYS A 173 3.42 12.06 27.11
C LYS A 173 3.74 10.86 26.22
N ARG A 174 2.76 10.31 25.49
CA ARG A 174 2.92 9.12 24.66
C ARG A 174 3.66 9.38 23.34
N LEU A 175 3.52 10.58 22.79
CA LEU A 175 4.02 10.91 21.46
C LEU A 175 5.26 11.81 21.44
N GLY A 176 5.61 12.44 22.58
CA GLY A 176 6.72 13.40 22.63
C GLY A 176 6.45 14.70 21.87
N THR A 177 5.18 15.04 21.67
CA THR A 177 4.74 16.27 20.99
C THR A 177 3.43 16.77 21.60
N ASP A 178 3.30 18.08 21.79
CA ASP A 178 2.10 18.74 22.32
C ASP A 178 1.09 19.12 21.21
N PHE A 179 1.32 18.67 20.00
CA PHE A 179 0.52 19.05 18.84
C PHE A 179 -0.92 18.55 18.90
N TYR A 180 -1.15 17.33 19.36
CA TYR A 180 -2.45 16.68 19.32
C TYR A 180 -3.29 16.97 20.58
N THR A 181 -4.55 17.35 20.40
CA THR A 181 -5.46 17.70 21.51
C THR A 181 -6.24 16.51 22.05
N LYS A 182 -6.48 15.50 21.22
CA LYS A 182 -7.18 14.26 21.58
C LYS A 182 -6.75 13.14 20.66
N GLY A 183 -6.76 11.90 21.14
CA GLY A 183 -6.44 10.73 20.34
C GLY A 183 -7.23 9.49 20.76
N LEU A 184 -7.38 8.57 19.81
CA LEU A 184 -7.87 7.20 19.98
C LEU A 184 -6.71 6.26 19.66
N TYR A 185 -6.41 5.34 20.55
CA TYR A 185 -5.39 4.30 20.36
C TYR A 185 -6.05 2.94 20.23
N SER A 186 -5.60 2.14 19.27
CA SER A 186 -6.01 0.76 19.06
C SER A 186 -4.77 -0.14 18.89
N THR A 187 -4.78 -1.34 19.51
CA THR A 187 -3.66 -2.29 19.51
C THR A 187 -3.62 -3.19 18.27
N ASP A 188 -4.62 -3.14 17.41
CA ASP A 188 -4.85 -4.04 16.30
C ASP A 188 -4.13 -3.62 14.99
N CYS A 189 -2.99 -2.96 15.13
CA CYS A 189 -2.18 -2.50 14.01
C CYS A 189 -0.70 -2.88 14.18
N VAL A 190 -0.14 -3.39 13.11
CA VAL A 190 1.31 -3.58 12.97
C VAL A 190 1.93 -2.32 12.37
N LEU A 191 3.04 -1.89 12.95
CA LEU A 191 3.95 -0.91 12.37
C LEU A 191 5.18 -1.63 11.81
N ASP A 192 5.54 -1.31 10.56
CA ASP A 192 6.63 -1.98 9.86
C ASP A 192 7.53 -1.01 9.08
N ASN A 193 8.66 -1.54 8.60
CA ASN A 193 9.36 -0.96 7.45
C ASN A 193 8.82 -1.66 6.19
N PRO A 194 8.01 -0.98 5.35
CA PRO A 194 7.29 -1.65 4.27
C PRO A 194 8.20 -2.21 3.17
N ALA A 195 9.37 -1.60 2.94
CA ALA A 195 10.34 -2.13 1.98
C ALA A 195 11.04 -3.37 2.53
N GLU A 196 11.36 -3.36 3.82
CA GLU A 196 11.95 -4.52 4.52
C GLU A 196 10.98 -5.69 4.57
N LEU A 197 9.70 -5.42 4.89
CA LEU A 197 8.65 -6.43 4.97
C LEU A 197 8.41 -7.13 3.62
N ILE A 198 8.19 -6.37 2.54
CA ILE A 198 7.92 -7.01 1.24
C ILE A 198 9.13 -7.80 0.73
N ARG A 199 10.36 -7.34 1.01
CA ARG A 199 11.57 -8.07 0.66
C ARG A 199 11.73 -9.34 1.51
N ALA A 200 11.41 -9.28 2.80
CA ALA A 200 11.43 -10.46 3.68
C ALA A 200 10.43 -11.53 3.21
N LEU A 201 9.21 -11.14 2.87
CA LEU A 201 8.21 -12.03 2.29
C LEU A 201 8.69 -12.63 0.96
N ALA A 202 9.27 -11.82 0.07
CA ALA A 202 9.79 -12.31 -1.20
C ALA A 202 10.95 -13.31 -1.04
N LEU A 203 11.80 -13.14 -0.02
CA LEU A 203 12.87 -14.09 0.31
C LEU A 203 12.34 -15.40 0.93
N ALA A 204 11.20 -15.31 1.59
CA ALA A 204 10.55 -16.46 2.23
C ALA A 204 9.73 -17.34 1.28
N LEU A 205 9.63 -16.97 -0.02
CA LEU A 205 8.86 -17.71 -1.01
C LEU A 205 9.30 -19.18 -1.11
N PRO A 206 8.37 -20.13 -1.32
CA PRO A 206 8.67 -21.54 -1.49
C PRO A 206 9.60 -21.84 -2.68
N LYS A 207 10.29 -22.96 -2.64
CA LYS A 207 11.33 -23.34 -3.63
C LYS A 207 10.82 -23.52 -5.06
N ASN A 208 9.53 -23.78 -5.26
CA ASN A 208 8.89 -23.88 -6.58
C ASN A 208 8.55 -22.52 -7.20
N VAL A 209 8.91 -21.40 -6.52
CA VAL A 209 8.74 -20.03 -7.01
C VAL A 209 10.10 -19.44 -7.38
N SER A 210 10.23 -18.97 -8.62
CA SER A 210 11.35 -18.17 -9.10
C SER A 210 10.94 -16.69 -9.17
N LEU A 211 11.71 -15.78 -8.56
CA LEU A 211 11.44 -14.35 -8.58
C LEU A 211 12.55 -13.61 -9.32
N PHE A 212 12.19 -12.85 -10.35
CA PHE A 212 13.08 -12.10 -11.22
C PHE A 212 12.85 -10.60 -11.08
N GLU A 213 13.79 -9.90 -10.44
CA GLU A 213 13.82 -8.43 -10.33
C GLU A 213 14.37 -7.79 -11.61
N ASN A 214 14.13 -6.50 -11.78
CA ASN A 214 14.62 -5.68 -12.90
C ASN A 214 14.31 -6.30 -14.29
N THR A 215 13.22 -7.05 -14.35
CA THR A 215 12.81 -7.81 -15.53
C THR A 215 11.52 -7.23 -16.11
N VAL A 216 11.68 -6.41 -17.14
CA VAL A 216 10.58 -5.64 -17.76
C VAL A 216 9.84 -6.50 -18.76
N ILE A 217 8.52 -6.62 -18.60
CA ILE A 217 7.61 -7.26 -19.54
C ILE A 217 7.04 -6.21 -20.48
N THR A 218 7.16 -6.41 -21.78
CA THR A 218 6.74 -5.47 -22.83
C THR A 218 5.46 -5.86 -23.53
N ASP A 219 5.04 -7.11 -23.39
CA ASP A 219 3.81 -7.63 -24.01
C ASP A 219 3.22 -8.77 -23.17
N VAL A 220 1.89 -8.87 -23.15
CA VAL A 220 1.15 -9.99 -22.55
C VAL A 220 0.13 -10.47 -23.57
N LYS A 221 0.21 -11.73 -23.94
CA LYS A 221 -0.72 -12.41 -24.84
C LYS A 221 -1.69 -13.25 -24.02
N ASP A 222 -2.97 -13.12 -24.27
CA ASP A 222 -4.07 -13.93 -23.75
C ASP A 222 -4.37 -15.15 -24.64
N GLY A 223 -5.34 -15.96 -24.27
CA GLY A 223 -5.83 -17.12 -25.00
C GLY A 223 -5.46 -18.45 -24.35
N ALA A 224 -5.68 -19.55 -25.04
CA ALA A 224 -5.43 -20.92 -24.53
C ALA A 224 -3.98 -21.16 -24.11
N HIS A 225 -3.04 -20.43 -24.70
CA HIS A 225 -1.60 -20.44 -24.38
C HIS A 225 -1.12 -19.02 -24.13
N PRO A 226 -1.43 -18.45 -22.94
CA PRO A 226 -1.01 -17.10 -22.61
C PRO A 226 0.52 -17.03 -22.47
N ALA A 227 1.08 -15.89 -22.82
CA ALA A 227 2.52 -15.69 -22.79
C ALA A 227 2.90 -14.24 -22.45
N ILE A 228 4.08 -14.06 -21.88
CA ILE A 228 4.72 -12.75 -21.74
C ILE A 228 5.88 -12.61 -22.71
N THR A 229 6.21 -11.36 -23.06
CA THR A 229 7.45 -11.04 -23.78
C THR A 229 8.28 -10.09 -22.91
N LEU A 230 9.53 -10.45 -22.68
CA LEU A 230 10.48 -9.61 -21.96
C LEU A 230 11.05 -8.51 -22.87
N LYS A 231 11.67 -7.50 -22.27
CA LYS A 231 12.32 -6.39 -23.00
C LYS A 231 13.42 -6.84 -23.97
N ASP A 232 14.08 -7.94 -23.69
CA ASP A 232 15.12 -8.53 -24.53
C ASP A 232 14.57 -9.43 -25.66
N GLY A 233 13.24 -9.56 -25.76
CA GLY A 233 12.54 -10.33 -26.80
C GLY A 233 12.25 -11.78 -26.44
N ARG A 234 12.73 -12.31 -25.30
CA ARG A 234 12.38 -13.67 -24.85
C ARG A 234 10.89 -13.77 -24.61
N LYS A 235 10.29 -14.84 -25.08
CA LYS A 235 8.88 -15.18 -24.82
C LYS A 235 8.80 -16.33 -23.83
N ILE A 236 7.89 -16.23 -22.89
CA ILE A 236 7.69 -17.23 -21.84
C ILE A 236 6.21 -17.54 -21.79
N GLU A 237 5.88 -18.81 -21.91
CA GLU A 237 4.50 -19.31 -21.89
C GLU A 237 4.07 -19.65 -20.46
N ALA A 238 2.76 -19.57 -20.19
CA ALA A 238 2.17 -20.02 -18.94
C ALA A 238 0.80 -20.69 -19.17
N ALA A 239 0.31 -21.44 -18.20
CA ALA A 239 -1.08 -21.85 -18.18
C ALA A 239 -1.99 -20.68 -17.76
N LYS A 240 -1.56 -19.88 -16.78
CA LYS A 240 -2.28 -18.69 -16.27
C LYS A 240 -1.30 -17.57 -15.97
N ILE A 241 -1.76 -16.31 -16.16
CA ILE A 241 -1.00 -15.11 -15.84
C ILE A 241 -1.79 -14.23 -14.87
N ILE A 242 -1.14 -13.74 -13.81
CA ILE A 242 -1.69 -12.83 -12.82
C ILE A 242 -1.00 -11.46 -12.94
N LEU A 243 -1.78 -10.40 -13.07
CA LEU A 243 -1.30 -9.03 -13.14
C LEU A 243 -1.61 -8.28 -11.83
N THR A 244 -0.58 -8.01 -11.03
CA THR A 244 -0.66 -7.22 -9.79
C THR A 244 0.18 -5.95 -9.90
N VAL A 245 -0.07 -5.21 -10.96
CA VAL A 245 0.78 -4.11 -11.46
C VAL A 245 0.29 -2.72 -11.06
N ASN A 246 -0.49 -2.61 -9.96
CA ASN A 246 -1.00 -1.35 -9.46
C ASN A 246 -1.81 -0.60 -10.55
N ALA A 247 -1.84 0.72 -10.54
CA ALA A 247 -2.54 1.53 -11.55
C ALA A 247 -1.98 1.38 -12.97
N PHE A 248 -0.83 0.72 -13.17
CA PHE A 248 -0.29 0.41 -14.49
C PHE A 248 -1.12 -0.60 -15.27
N ILE A 249 -2.09 -1.26 -14.65
CA ILE A 249 -3.00 -2.22 -15.32
C ILE A 249 -3.62 -1.63 -16.60
N LYS A 250 -3.89 -0.34 -16.64
CA LYS A 250 -4.40 0.37 -17.82
C LYS A 250 -3.46 0.33 -19.03
N HIS A 251 -2.20 0.08 -18.80
CA HIS A 251 -1.14 0.10 -19.80
C HIS A 251 -0.77 -1.29 -20.32
N PHE A 252 -1.48 -2.33 -19.86
CA PHE A 252 -1.22 -3.70 -20.29
C PHE A 252 -2.02 -4.12 -21.53
N GLY A 253 -2.77 -3.19 -22.14
CA GLY A 253 -3.45 -3.39 -23.43
C GLY A 253 -4.72 -4.23 -23.36
N PHE A 254 -5.19 -4.58 -22.17
CA PHE A 254 -6.48 -5.24 -21.99
C PHE A 254 -7.62 -4.22 -21.97
N GLY A 255 -8.71 -4.56 -22.65
CA GLY A 255 -9.95 -3.80 -22.66
C GLY A 255 -10.79 -4.14 -21.43
N GLY A 256 -11.79 -3.28 -21.17
CA GLY A 256 -12.75 -3.48 -20.08
C GLY A 256 -13.06 -2.15 -19.39
N GLN A 257 -14.31 -1.97 -19.01
CA GLN A 257 -14.72 -0.72 -18.34
C GLN A 257 -14.08 -0.64 -16.97
N GLU A 258 -14.05 -1.71 -16.20
CA GLU A 258 -13.48 -1.75 -14.85
C GLU A 258 -11.99 -1.37 -14.83
N ILE A 259 -11.20 -1.78 -15.84
CA ILE A 259 -9.80 -1.35 -15.98
C ILE A 259 -9.71 0.16 -16.20
N LYS A 260 -10.63 0.74 -17.01
CA LYS A 260 -10.69 2.19 -17.26
C LYS A 260 -11.10 2.98 -16.03
N ASP A 261 -11.83 2.36 -15.12
CA ASP A 261 -12.35 2.96 -13.90
C ASP A 261 -11.34 2.94 -12.74
N VAL A 262 -10.20 2.27 -12.88
CA VAL A 262 -9.05 2.45 -11.98
C VAL A 262 -8.42 3.81 -12.25
N CYS A 263 -8.20 4.62 -11.24
CA CYS A 263 -7.38 5.84 -11.29
C CYS A 263 -6.27 5.79 -10.26
N ALA A 264 -5.48 6.83 -10.13
CA ALA A 264 -4.42 6.88 -9.13
C ALA A 264 -4.28 8.26 -8.52
N ILE A 265 -3.76 8.28 -7.30
CA ILE A 265 -3.25 9.48 -6.65
C ILE A 265 -1.77 9.29 -6.33
N GLN A 266 -1.07 10.40 -6.23
CA GLN A 266 0.29 10.50 -5.71
C GLN A 266 0.23 11.01 -4.28
N SER A 267 0.94 10.38 -3.37
CA SER A 267 1.11 10.85 -1.99
C SER A 267 2.58 11.03 -1.70
N PHE A 268 2.92 12.07 -0.93
CA PHE A 268 4.30 12.46 -0.68
C PHE A 268 4.64 12.31 0.79
N GLY A 269 5.88 11.86 1.04
CA GLY A 269 6.43 11.68 2.36
C GLY A 269 7.87 12.17 2.46
N ALA A 270 8.28 12.49 3.67
CA ALA A 270 9.65 12.82 4.00
C ALA A 270 10.07 12.10 5.29
N MET A 271 11.36 11.80 5.39
CA MET A 271 11.95 11.21 6.58
C MET A 271 13.18 12.02 6.98
N THR A 272 13.30 12.33 8.28
CA THR A 272 14.48 13.01 8.81
C THR A 272 15.72 12.12 8.67
N ARG A 273 16.91 12.73 8.79
CA ARG A 273 18.09 11.94 9.20
C ARG A 273 17.83 11.30 10.57
N GLU A 274 18.68 10.41 10.99
CA GLU A 274 18.69 9.93 12.36
C GLU A 274 18.87 11.10 13.33
N LEU A 275 18.07 11.13 14.39
CA LEU A 275 18.12 12.16 15.43
C LEU A 275 19.33 11.93 16.33
N THR A 276 20.02 13.01 16.71
CA THR A 276 21.11 13.00 17.70
C THR A 276 20.56 12.74 19.10
N ASP A 277 21.43 12.44 20.06
CA ASP A 277 21.01 12.19 21.45
C ASP A 277 20.32 13.41 22.08
N ASP A 278 20.77 14.62 21.74
CA ASP A 278 20.11 15.85 22.22
C ASP A 278 18.73 16.04 21.62
N GLU A 279 18.55 15.74 20.34
CA GLU A 279 17.26 15.79 19.65
C GLU A 279 16.30 14.70 20.14
N MET A 280 16.83 13.57 20.60
CA MET A 280 16.07 12.47 21.15
C MET A 280 15.46 12.74 22.53
N LYS A 281 15.88 13.80 23.22
CA LYS A 281 15.33 14.16 24.56
C LYS A 281 13.81 14.35 24.55
N ILE A 282 13.22 14.80 23.44
CA ILE A 282 11.76 14.92 23.31
C ILE A 282 11.04 13.57 23.29
N PHE A 283 11.75 12.50 22.95
CA PHE A 283 11.25 11.12 22.91
C PHE A 283 11.75 10.28 24.10
N GLU A 284 12.30 10.89 25.15
CA GLU A 284 12.75 10.17 26.32
C GLU A 284 11.60 9.39 26.97
N GLY A 285 11.75 8.07 27.10
CA GLY A 285 10.69 7.17 27.60
C GLY A 285 9.55 6.90 26.61
N VAL A 286 9.59 7.46 25.43
CA VAL A 286 8.57 7.27 24.36
C VAL A 286 8.96 6.09 23.47
N GLN A 287 8.04 5.14 23.32
CA GLN A 287 8.22 4.02 22.37
C GLN A 287 7.94 4.49 20.94
N PRO A 288 8.48 3.80 19.89
CA PRO A 288 8.09 4.06 18.50
C PRO A 288 6.58 4.00 18.30
N TRP A 289 6.04 4.89 17.49
CA TRP A 289 4.61 5.01 17.28
C TRP A 289 4.25 5.43 15.85
N GLY A 290 2.96 5.26 15.53
CA GLY A 290 2.34 5.75 14.30
C GLY A 290 1.04 6.50 14.58
N VAL A 291 0.87 7.67 13.96
CA VAL A 291 -0.34 8.48 13.99
C VAL A 291 -0.91 8.63 12.60
N VAL A 292 -2.21 8.37 12.47
CA VAL A 292 -3.02 8.73 11.30
C VAL A 292 -4.01 9.80 11.73
N ALA A 293 -4.06 10.92 11.02
CA ALA A 293 -5.09 11.93 11.27
C ALA A 293 -6.48 11.34 10.97
N THR A 294 -7.48 11.72 11.76
CA THR A 294 -8.88 11.32 11.49
C THR A 294 -9.43 11.96 10.22
N HIS A 295 -8.93 13.14 9.85
CA HIS A 295 -9.27 13.75 8.57
C HIS A 295 -8.49 13.09 7.42
N PRO A 296 -9.15 12.64 6.32
CA PRO A 296 -8.48 11.88 5.24
C PRO A 296 -7.30 12.58 4.55
N ALA A 297 -7.30 13.93 4.52
CA ALA A 297 -6.20 14.72 4.00
C ALA A 297 -5.15 15.10 5.06
N GLY A 298 -5.36 14.75 6.32
CA GLY A 298 -4.43 15.05 7.40
C GLY A 298 -3.11 14.29 7.30
N ALA A 299 -2.09 14.77 7.98
CA ALA A 299 -0.77 14.17 7.95
C ALA A 299 -0.72 12.83 8.70
N THR A 300 -0.03 11.86 8.10
CA THR A 300 0.41 10.64 8.79
C THR A 300 1.83 10.86 9.29
N VAL A 301 2.08 10.49 10.55
CA VAL A 301 3.38 10.71 11.19
C VAL A 301 3.83 9.44 11.89
N ARG A 302 5.11 9.13 11.83
CA ARG A 302 5.71 8.03 12.58
C ARG A 302 7.01 8.48 13.27
N TYR A 303 7.19 8.07 14.50
CA TYR A 303 8.48 7.95 15.15
C TYR A 303 8.95 6.49 15.02
N THR A 304 10.10 6.28 14.38
CA THR A 304 10.59 4.93 14.03
C THR A 304 11.63 4.41 15.02
N PRO A 305 11.83 3.07 15.14
CA PRO A 305 12.88 2.49 15.98
C PRO A 305 14.30 2.97 15.62
N LYS A 306 14.50 3.40 14.37
CA LYS A 306 15.77 3.93 13.87
C LYS A 306 15.97 5.41 14.17
N ARG A 307 15.29 5.94 15.21
CA ARG A 307 15.41 7.32 15.69
C ARG A 307 15.15 8.35 14.58
N ARG A 308 14.18 8.09 13.72
CA ARG A 308 13.79 8.97 12.60
C ARG A 308 12.32 9.34 12.72
N VAL A 309 11.98 10.53 12.28
CA VAL A 309 10.59 10.95 12.13
C VAL A 309 10.21 10.93 10.66
N PHE A 310 9.15 10.22 10.35
CA PHE A 310 8.50 10.19 9.04
C PHE A 310 7.24 11.04 9.06
N VAL A 311 7.01 11.81 8.01
CA VAL A 311 5.79 12.61 7.80
C VAL A 311 5.29 12.37 6.38
N ARG A 312 4.00 12.08 6.23
CA ARG A 312 3.31 11.99 4.95
C ARG A 312 2.15 12.99 4.95
N THR A 313 2.12 13.82 3.95
CA THR A 313 1.01 14.72 3.61
C THR A 313 1.05 14.97 2.10
N ASP A 314 0.31 15.96 1.60
CA ASP A 314 0.25 16.32 0.19
C ASP A 314 -0.16 15.15 -0.74
N ILE A 315 -1.39 15.22 -1.22
CA ILE A 315 -1.98 14.24 -2.12
C ILE A 315 -2.34 14.96 -3.42
N ALA A 316 -1.97 14.35 -4.55
CA ALA A 316 -2.30 14.88 -5.86
C ALA A 316 -2.90 13.80 -6.76
N TYR A 317 -3.82 14.17 -7.62
CA TYR A 317 -4.33 13.26 -8.64
C TYR A 317 -3.21 12.89 -9.64
N ALA A 318 -3.11 11.62 -9.98
CA ALA A 318 -2.18 11.10 -10.99
C ALA A 318 -2.96 10.72 -12.26
N PRO A 319 -2.96 11.56 -13.29
CA PRO A 319 -3.54 11.18 -14.57
C PRO A 319 -2.92 9.91 -15.13
N GLY A 320 -3.71 9.06 -15.80
CA GLY A 320 -3.24 7.78 -16.33
C GLY A 320 -1.99 7.87 -17.21
N TYR A 321 -1.81 8.98 -17.89
CA TYR A 321 -0.62 9.26 -18.69
C TYR A 321 0.59 9.78 -17.87
N ARG A 322 0.45 9.98 -16.55
CA ARG A 322 1.51 10.49 -15.64
C ARG A 322 1.58 9.69 -14.34
N LEU A 323 1.67 8.37 -14.45
CA LEU A 323 1.79 7.50 -13.27
C LEU A 323 3.17 7.62 -12.59
N ASN A 324 4.22 7.94 -13.36
CA ASN A 324 5.53 8.24 -12.79
C ASN A 324 5.59 9.67 -12.27
N ILE A 325 6.07 9.86 -11.04
CA ILE A 325 6.12 11.16 -10.37
C ILE A 325 7.27 12.01 -10.95
N PRO A 326 7.01 13.21 -11.50
CA PRO A 326 8.08 14.08 -11.99
C PRO A 326 8.92 14.62 -10.83
N GLN A 327 10.22 14.83 -11.04
CA GLN A 327 11.13 15.40 -10.03
C GLN A 327 10.63 16.74 -9.46
N GLN A 328 10.10 17.61 -10.31
CA GLN A 328 9.52 18.90 -9.90
C GLN A 328 8.44 18.76 -8.83
N ARG A 329 7.66 17.67 -8.84
CA ARG A 329 6.58 17.45 -7.88
C ARG A 329 7.12 17.17 -6.47
N PHE A 330 8.27 16.51 -6.35
CA PHE A 330 8.94 16.34 -5.05
C PHE A 330 9.36 17.69 -4.46
N GLU A 331 9.90 18.58 -5.26
CA GLU A 331 10.28 19.92 -4.81
C GLU A 331 9.07 20.73 -4.34
N GLN A 332 7.94 20.63 -5.02
CA GLN A 332 6.70 21.29 -4.63
C GLN A 332 6.10 20.76 -3.32
N SER A 333 6.33 19.48 -3.00
CA SER A 333 5.81 18.86 -1.76
C SER A 333 6.66 19.19 -0.52
N LYS A 334 7.95 19.50 -0.69
CA LYS A 334 8.87 19.76 0.43
C LYS A 334 8.38 20.81 1.44
N PRO A 335 7.90 22.01 1.02
CA PRO A 335 7.41 23.02 1.95
C PRO A 335 6.22 22.54 2.80
N LEU A 336 5.30 21.77 2.19
CA LEU A 336 4.14 21.22 2.88
C LEU A 336 4.56 20.18 3.93
N LEU A 337 5.43 19.26 3.54
CA LEU A 337 6.00 18.26 4.45
C LEU A 337 6.77 18.90 5.59
N ARG A 338 7.56 19.95 5.29
CA ARG A 338 8.30 20.70 6.30
C ARG A 338 7.39 21.41 7.30
N ASN A 339 6.34 22.06 6.80
CA ASN A 339 5.35 22.71 7.65
C ASN A 339 4.65 21.71 8.58
N ALA A 340 4.23 20.55 8.04
CA ALA A 340 3.61 19.49 8.83
C ALA A 340 4.55 18.95 9.94
N PHE A 341 5.84 18.83 9.65
CA PHE A 341 6.85 18.40 10.62
C PHE A 341 7.09 19.45 11.70
N VAL A 342 7.35 20.71 11.32
CA VAL A 342 7.69 21.78 12.27
C VAL A 342 6.53 22.11 13.19
N LYS A 343 5.28 22.06 12.71
CA LYS A 343 4.09 22.23 13.57
C LYS A 343 4.06 21.19 14.70
N ARG A 344 4.47 19.96 14.43
CA ARG A 344 4.44 18.86 15.39
C ARG A 344 5.67 18.82 16.29
N PHE A 345 6.81 19.23 15.76
CA PHE A 345 8.10 19.18 16.44
C PHE A 345 8.85 20.53 16.32
N PRO A 346 8.37 21.61 16.99
CA PRO A 346 8.99 22.93 16.88
C PRO A 346 10.45 22.96 17.32
N THR A 347 10.81 22.14 18.32
CA THR A 347 12.19 22.01 18.83
C THR A 347 13.14 21.32 17.83
N LEU A 348 12.59 20.55 16.89
CA LEU A 348 13.34 19.87 15.81
C LEU A 348 13.28 20.64 14.47
N LYS A 349 12.86 21.92 14.50
CA LYS A 349 12.65 22.70 13.26
C LYS A 349 13.88 22.77 12.34
N ASP A 350 15.09 22.59 12.85
CA ASP A 350 16.34 22.64 12.09
C ASP A 350 16.85 21.26 11.65
N VAL A 351 16.21 20.17 12.09
CA VAL A 351 16.54 18.81 11.66
C VAL A 351 16.18 18.64 10.17
N PRO A 352 17.14 18.34 9.27
CA PRO A 352 16.84 18.20 7.86
C PRO A 352 16.09 16.91 7.54
N PHE A 353 15.28 16.94 6.50
CA PHE A 353 14.85 15.71 5.84
C PHE A 353 16.02 15.16 5.01
N GLU A 354 16.41 13.94 5.30
CA GLU A 354 17.39 13.21 4.48
C GLU A 354 16.75 12.71 3.20
N TYR A 355 15.46 12.34 3.28
CA TYR A 355 14.71 11.80 2.16
C TYR A 355 13.39 12.53 1.95
N THR A 356 13.06 12.76 0.68
CA THR A 356 11.72 13.17 0.22
C THR A 356 11.34 12.29 -0.95
N TYR A 357 10.16 11.68 -0.90
CA TYR A 357 9.74 10.71 -1.90
C TYR A 357 8.22 10.75 -2.11
N GLY A 358 7.75 10.02 -3.09
CA GLY A 358 6.32 9.86 -3.33
C GLY A 358 5.97 8.43 -3.71
N GLY A 359 4.74 8.07 -3.46
CA GLY A 359 4.14 6.78 -3.81
C GLY A 359 2.90 6.94 -4.67
N LEU A 360 2.60 5.93 -5.46
CA LEU A 360 1.40 5.83 -6.28
C LEU A 360 0.38 4.93 -5.58
N ILE A 361 -0.84 5.44 -5.39
CA ILE A 361 -1.95 4.71 -4.77
C ILE A 361 -3.06 4.61 -5.81
N PRO A 362 -3.47 3.40 -6.24
CA PRO A 362 -4.62 3.24 -7.12
C PRO A 362 -5.92 3.52 -6.38
N PHE A 363 -6.89 4.05 -7.10
CA PHE A 363 -8.21 4.37 -6.59
C PHE A 363 -9.30 4.04 -7.60
N THR A 364 -10.50 3.75 -7.08
CA THR A 364 -11.75 3.67 -7.83
C THR A 364 -12.78 4.60 -7.19
N ALA A 365 -13.86 4.93 -7.87
CA ALA A 365 -14.84 5.87 -7.33
C ALA A 365 -15.55 5.34 -6.08
N ASN A 366 -15.87 4.05 -6.07
CA ASN A 366 -16.57 3.37 -4.99
C ASN A 366 -15.65 2.70 -3.97
N ALA A 367 -14.34 2.89 -4.06
CA ALA A 367 -13.34 2.21 -3.24
C ALA A 367 -13.32 0.66 -3.39
N GLU A 368 -14.00 0.10 -4.40
CA GLU A 368 -13.92 -1.33 -4.66
C GLU A 368 -12.75 -1.67 -5.59
N PRO A 369 -11.98 -2.73 -5.27
CA PRO A 369 -10.86 -3.19 -6.09
C PRO A 369 -11.29 -3.72 -7.46
N LEU A 370 -10.37 -3.67 -8.43
CA LEU A 370 -10.44 -4.54 -9.60
C LEU A 370 -10.02 -5.96 -9.18
N PHE A 371 -10.83 -6.98 -9.52
CA PHE A 371 -10.55 -8.36 -9.17
C PHE A 371 -11.16 -9.34 -10.18
N GLY A 372 -10.39 -10.30 -10.63
CA GLY A 372 -10.88 -11.44 -11.42
C GLY A 372 -10.17 -11.66 -12.74
N GLU A 373 -10.78 -12.47 -13.62
CA GLU A 373 -10.31 -12.75 -14.97
C GLU A 373 -10.68 -11.58 -15.89
N ILE A 374 -9.67 -10.96 -16.51
CA ILE A 374 -9.83 -9.79 -17.39
C ILE A 374 -9.72 -10.14 -18.88
N ALA A 375 -9.17 -11.28 -19.20
CA ALA A 375 -9.09 -11.88 -20.52
C ALA A 375 -8.82 -13.39 -20.34
N GLU A 376 -8.96 -14.18 -21.39
CA GLU A 376 -8.78 -15.64 -21.34
C GLU A 376 -7.43 -16.01 -20.71
N ASN A 377 -7.46 -16.66 -19.53
CA ASN A 377 -6.29 -17.07 -18.73
C ASN A 377 -5.42 -15.92 -18.20
N ILE A 378 -5.93 -14.68 -18.20
CA ILE A 378 -5.29 -13.50 -17.62
C ILE A 378 -6.15 -12.98 -16.47
N PHE A 379 -5.56 -12.95 -15.27
CA PHE A 379 -6.22 -12.50 -14.05
C PHE A 379 -5.57 -11.20 -13.54
N ALA A 380 -6.35 -10.35 -12.92
CA ALA A 380 -5.81 -9.09 -12.39
C ALA A 380 -6.42 -8.73 -11.03
N GLY A 381 -5.60 -8.07 -10.21
CA GLY A 381 -6.03 -7.45 -8.97
C GLY A 381 -5.34 -6.12 -8.76
N THR A 382 -6.14 -5.08 -8.49
CA THR A 382 -5.63 -3.73 -8.20
C THR A 382 -6.39 -3.13 -7.04
N THR A 383 -5.66 -2.68 -6.02
CA THR A 383 -6.26 -2.04 -4.84
C THR A 383 -6.97 -0.74 -5.22
N SER A 384 -7.84 -0.26 -4.34
CA SER A 384 -8.73 0.88 -4.63
C SER A 384 -8.65 2.00 -3.61
N GLU A 385 -7.74 1.89 -2.64
CA GLU A 385 -7.69 2.81 -1.50
C GLU A 385 -6.33 2.81 -0.78
N GLY A 386 -6.21 3.63 0.27
CA GLY A 386 -5.00 3.75 1.09
C GLY A 386 -4.62 2.51 1.93
N ALA A 387 -5.48 1.49 2.03
CA ALA A 387 -5.22 0.20 2.70
C ALA A 387 -4.32 -0.76 1.89
N GLY A 388 -3.35 -0.24 1.18
CA GLY A 388 -2.64 -0.92 0.10
C GLY A 388 -2.04 -2.28 0.44
N VAL A 389 -1.46 -2.46 1.63
CA VAL A 389 -0.80 -3.73 2.02
C VAL A 389 -1.83 -4.83 2.25
N ASN A 390 -2.81 -4.58 3.12
CA ASN A 390 -3.85 -5.56 3.44
C ASN A 390 -4.65 -5.93 2.19
N ARG A 391 -5.13 -4.92 1.47
CA ARG A 391 -5.98 -5.12 0.31
C ARG A 391 -5.24 -5.84 -0.83
N ALA A 392 -3.98 -5.48 -1.10
CA ALA A 392 -3.18 -6.20 -2.09
C ALA A 392 -2.94 -7.66 -1.69
N SER A 393 -2.67 -7.91 -0.41
CA SER A 393 -2.47 -9.27 0.10
C SER A 393 -3.75 -10.12 -0.01
N ILE A 394 -4.92 -9.56 0.29
CA ILE A 394 -6.23 -10.18 0.08
C ILE A 394 -6.40 -10.53 -1.41
N LEU A 395 -6.22 -9.54 -2.30
CA LEU A 395 -6.39 -9.74 -3.73
C LEU A 395 -5.48 -10.83 -4.27
N GLY A 396 -4.19 -10.83 -3.89
CA GLY A 396 -3.23 -11.85 -4.31
C GLY A 396 -3.64 -13.26 -3.88
N THR A 397 -3.99 -13.43 -2.60
CA THR A 397 -4.44 -14.71 -2.05
C THR A 397 -5.66 -15.23 -2.79
N PHE A 398 -6.70 -14.40 -2.95
CA PHE A 398 -7.95 -14.86 -3.56
C PHE A 398 -7.92 -14.95 -5.09
N LEU A 399 -7.00 -14.25 -5.79
CA LEU A 399 -6.73 -14.52 -7.21
C LEU A 399 -6.15 -15.92 -7.41
N ALA A 400 -5.25 -16.33 -6.52
CA ALA A 400 -4.72 -17.69 -6.54
C ALA A 400 -5.81 -18.73 -6.24
N ASP A 401 -6.65 -18.49 -5.25
CA ASP A 401 -7.80 -19.36 -4.93
C ASP A 401 -8.78 -19.49 -6.11
N LEU A 402 -9.08 -18.36 -6.77
CA LEU A 402 -9.93 -18.35 -7.98
C LEU A 402 -9.34 -19.20 -9.11
N ILE A 403 -8.04 -19.05 -9.37
CA ILE A 403 -7.31 -19.80 -10.40
C ILE A 403 -7.28 -21.31 -10.11
N LEU A 404 -7.15 -21.67 -8.84
CA LEU A 404 -7.16 -23.05 -8.37
C LEU A 404 -8.57 -23.67 -8.28
N GLY A 405 -9.61 -22.88 -8.57
CA GLY A 405 -11.02 -23.32 -8.50
C GLY A 405 -11.51 -23.60 -7.08
N LYS A 406 -10.85 -23.04 -6.07
CA LYS A 406 -11.30 -23.12 -4.68
C LYS A 406 -12.63 -22.39 -4.50
N LYS A 407 -13.39 -22.83 -3.51
CA LYS A 407 -14.68 -22.21 -3.12
C LYS A 407 -14.64 -21.83 -1.65
N SER A 408 -15.02 -20.61 -1.34
CA SER A 408 -15.15 -20.13 0.03
C SER A 408 -16.11 -18.95 0.09
N GLU A 409 -16.76 -18.75 1.24
CA GLU A 409 -17.61 -17.57 1.48
C GLU A 409 -16.85 -16.24 1.31
N ASP A 410 -15.55 -16.23 1.60
CA ASP A 410 -14.71 -15.05 1.40
C ASP A 410 -14.51 -14.75 -0.09
N LEU A 411 -14.23 -15.78 -0.91
CA LEU A 411 -14.08 -15.61 -2.36
C LEU A 411 -15.40 -15.22 -3.01
N ASP A 412 -16.51 -15.82 -2.59
CA ASP A 412 -17.85 -15.49 -3.08
C ASP A 412 -18.21 -14.03 -2.75
N TYR A 413 -17.89 -13.56 -1.53
CA TYR A 413 -18.06 -12.16 -1.16
C TYR A 413 -17.21 -11.22 -2.04
N ILE A 414 -15.94 -11.55 -2.27
CA ILE A 414 -15.03 -10.77 -3.12
C ILE A 414 -15.56 -10.70 -4.56
N LEU A 415 -15.97 -11.84 -5.13
CA LEU A 415 -16.51 -11.91 -6.49
C LEU A 415 -17.80 -11.11 -6.65
N ALA A 416 -18.63 -11.03 -5.60
CA ALA A 416 -19.90 -10.29 -5.63
C ALA A 416 -19.71 -8.76 -5.45
N ASN A 417 -18.63 -8.31 -4.79
CA ASN A 417 -18.50 -6.92 -4.35
C ASN A 417 -17.35 -6.14 -5.00
N TYR A 418 -16.27 -6.82 -5.43
CA TYR A 418 -15.07 -6.13 -5.91
C TYR A 418 -15.18 -5.76 -7.39
N HIS A 419 -15.94 -4.70 -7.66
CA HIS A 419 -16.18 -4.16 -8.99
C HIS A 419 -16.03 -2.64 -8.98
N PRO A 420 -15.02 -2.09 -9.66
CA PRO A 420 -14.87 -0.65 -9.84
C PRO A 420 -16.13 -0.04 -10.47
N SER A 421 -16.65 1.03 -9.86
CA SER A 421 -17.75 1.78 -10.46
C SER A 421 -17.24 2.77 -11.50
N TYR A 422 -18.12 3.14 -12.42
CA TYR A 422 -17.81 4.04 -13.53
C TYR A 422 -17.14 5.35 -13.06
N LEU A 423 -16.06 5.70 -13.74
CA LEU A 423 -15.40 6.99 -13.65
C LEU A 423 -15.52 7.76 -14.96
N PRO A 424 -15.82 9.07 -14.93
CA PRO A 424 -15.88 9.88 -16.15
C PRO A 424 -14.54 9.89 -16.89
N PRO A 425 -14.55 10.23 -18.19
CA PRO A 425 -13.31 10.35 -18.98
C PRO A 425 -12.28 11.28 -18.33
N GLU A 426 -11.01 11.04 -18.57
CA GLU A 426 -9.89 11.71 -17.88
C GLU A 426 -9.90 13.23 -18.04
N VAL A 427 -10.39 13.73 -19.16
CA VAL A 427 -10.55 15.17 -19.44
C VAL A 427 -11.47 15.87 -18.42
N LEU A 428 -12.48 15.18 -17.91
CA LEU A 428 -13.39 15.67 -16.86
C LEU A 428 -12.88 15.29 -15.47
N ARG A 429 -12.24 14.13 -15.36
CA ARG A 429 -11.73 13.59 -14.10
C ARG A 429 -10.61 14.46 -13.50
N VAL A 430 -9.67 14.94 -14.32
CA VAL A 430 -8.54 15.74 -13.85
C VAL A 430 -8.99 17.01 -13.10
N PRO A 431 -9.82 17.90 -13.68
CA PRO A 431 -10.28 19.08 -12.95
C PRO A 431 -11.15 18.73 -11.73
N GLY A 432 -12.03 17.72 -11.84
CA GLY A 432 -12.89 17.29 -10.74
C GLY A 432 -12.11 16.74 -9.55
N ALA A 433 -11.14 15.85 -9.78
CA ALA A 433 -10.29 15.28 -8.73
C ALA A 433 -9.43 16.37 -8.06
N ASN A 434 -8.84 17.28 -8.84
CA ASN A 434 -8.06 18.39 -8.28
C ASN A 434 -8.90 19.32 -7.41
N ALA A 435 -10.13 19.64 -7.82
CA ALA A 435 -11.06 20.45 -7.02
C ALA A 435 -11.45 19.73 -5.71
N ALA A 436 -11.74 18.42 -5.78
CA ALA A 436 -12.09 17.62 -4.62
C ALA A 436 -10.92 17.53 -3.61
N LEU A 437 -9.70 17.31 -4.10
CA LEU A 437 -8.49 17.26 -3.25
C LEU A 437 -8.19 18.63 -2.64
N TRP A 438 -8.28 19.70 -3.40
CA TRP A 438 -8.14 21.06 -2.88
C TRP A 438 -9.13 21.33 -1.74
N TRP A 439 -10.40 20.98 -1.93
CA TRP A 439 -11.44 21.17 -0.91
C TRP A 439 -11.16 20.36 0.35
N LYS A 440 -10.71 19.11 0.21
CA LYS A 440 -10.30 18.27 1.35
C LYS A 440 -9.12 18.88 2.11
N ASN A 441 -8.12 19.42 1.40
CA ASN A 441 -6.97 20.08 2.03
C ASN A 441 -7.40 21.35 2.80
N VAL A 442 -8.30 22.16 2.23
CA VAL A 442 -8.85 23.34 2.95
C VAL A 442 -9.57 22.92 4.23
N LYS A 443 -10.35 21.83 4.18
CA LYS A 443 -11.04 21.31 5.37
C LYS A 443 -10.10 20.71 6.40
N ALA A 444 -8.98 20.12 6.00
CA ALA A 444 -8.00 19.54 6.92
C ALA A 444 -7.32 20.62 7.78
N GLY A 445 -7.15 21.83 7.27
CA GLY A 445 -6.63 22.97 8.04
C GLY A 445 -5.24 22.69 8.63
N THR A 446 -5.10 22.79 9.94
CA THR A 446 -3.83 22.57 10.64
C THR A 446 -3.46 21.10 10.78
N GLU A 447 -4.35 20.17 10.46
CA GLU A 447 -4.05 18.73 10.45
C GLU A 447 -3.07 18.32 9.33
N LEU A 448 -2.89 19.20 8.34
CA LEU A 448 -1.89 19.05 7.25
C LEU A 448 -0.47 19.22 7.79
#